data_621c119f85feeacde3687c28faab13b2
#
_entry.id   621c119f85feeacde3687c28faab13b2
#
_cell.length_a   1.000
_cell.length_b   1.000
_cell.length_c   1.000
_cell.angle_alpha   90.00
_cell.angle_beta   90.00
_cell.angle_gamma   90.00
#
_symmetry.space_group_name_H-M   'P 1'
#
loop_
_entity.id
_entity.type
_entity.pdbx_description
1 polymer ?
#
loop_
_entity_poly.entity_id
_entity_poly.type
_entity_poly.pdbx_seq_one_letter_code
_entity_poly.pdbx_strand_id
1 'polypeptide(L)'
;MYKRQEVVLTEGAELTWMRQPHYYMGLYSYTYSAGLTIGTQVAKMIQKDASVANTWVEVLKMGGTKSAEELAKAAGVDVSTDAPLKDTIATIGGLIDEIVDITKQLNA
;
A
#
# COMPACT_ATOMS: atom_id res chain seq x y z
N MET A 1 16.47 10.17 5.10
CA MET A 1 17.50 11.19 4.85
C MET A 1 16.98 12.48 4.22
N TYR A 2 15.98 12.42 3.34
CA TYR A 2 15.39 13.61 2.67
C TYR A 2 14.61 14.55 3.61
N LYS A 3 14.02 14.05 4.68
CA LYS A 3 13.26 14.88 5.65
C LYS A 3 14.09 15.91 6.42
N ARG A 4 15.43 15.86 6.36
CA ARG A 4 16.30 16.80 7.09
C ARG A 4 16.51 18.14 6.37
N GLN A 5 16.14 18.26 5.11
CA GLN A 5 16.40 19.48 4.32
C GLN A 5 15.26 20.50 4.39
N GLU A 6 14.01 20.04 4.62
CA GLU A 6 12.81 20.90 4.60
C GLU A 6 12.01 20.86 5.91
N VAL A 7 12.37 19.96 6.85
CA VAL A 7 11.69 19.80 8.12
C VAL A 7 12.64 20.06 9.27
N VAL A 8 12.28 20.97 10.17
CA VAL A 8 13.02 21.21 11.41
C VAL A 8 12.76 20.04 12.37
N LEU A 9 13.80 19.27 12.65
CA LEU A 9 13.74 18.20 13.64
C LEU A 9 14.11 18.78 15.01
N THR A 10 13.17 18.73 15.95
CA THR A 10 13.41 19.11 17.33
C THR A 10 14.24 18.06 18.06
N GLU A 11 14.94 18.46 19.13
CA GLU A 11 15.67 17.55 20.01
C GLU A 11 14.74 16.44 20.53
N GLY A 12 15.20 15.20 20.51
CA GLY A 12 14.44 14.02 20.91
C GLY A 12 13.60 13.38 19.79
N ALA A 13 13.51 13.98 18.60
CA ALA A 13 12.78 13.38 17.48
C ALA A 13 13.37 12.01 17.06
N GLU A 14 14.67 11.82 17.24
CA GLU A 14 15.39 10.57 17.02
C GLU A 14 14.98 9.45 17.98
N LEU A 15 14.37 9.79 19.12
CA LEU A 15 13.93 8.84 20.16
C LEU A 15 12.47 8.38 19.95
N THR A 16 11.80 8.85 18.89
CA THR A 16 10.40 8.52 18.62
C THR A 16 10.16 7.01 18.54
N TRP A 17 11.14 6.24 18.05
CA TRP A 17 11.05 4.79 17.96
C TRP A 17 10.83 4.10 19.33
N MET A 18 11.31 4.68 20.42
CA MET A 18 11.21 4.11 21.77
C MET A 18 9.76 4.01 22.26
N ARG A 19 8.88 4.89 21.78
CA ARG A 19 7.46 4.95 22.18
C ARG A 19 6.51 4.31 21.16
N GLN A 20 7.03 3.81 20.04
CA GLN A 20 6.24 3.19 18.98
C GLN A 20 6.13 1.67 19.22
N PRO A 21 5.00 1.17 19.74
CA PRO A 21 4.85 -0.26 20.08
C PRO A 21 5.06 -1.17 18.86
N HIS A 22 4.78 -0.68 17.66
CA HIS A 22 4.89 -1.46 16.42
C HIS A 22 6.31 -1.88 16.07
N TYR A 23 7.34 -1.16 16.57
CA TYR A 23 8.74 -1.57 16.39
C TYR A 23 9.11 -2.82 17.19
N TYR A 24 8.34 -3.14 18.23
CA TYR A 24 8.54 -4.32 19.07
C TYR A 24 7.68 -5.52 18.63
N MET A 25 6.88 -5.34 17.58
CA MET A 25 6.03 -6.38 16.99
C MET A 25 6.70 -6.91 15.72
N GLY A 26 7.19 -8.16 15.76
CA GLY A 26 7.87 -8.77 14.61
C GLY A 26 6.99 -8.77 13.36
N LEU A 27 7.57 -8.34 12.24
CA LEU A 27 6.93 -8.29 10.92
C LEU A 27 5.66 -7.40 10.82
N TYR A 28 5.32 -6.63 11.86
CA TYR A 28 4.09 -5.82 11.84
C TYR A 28 4.08 -4.81 10.69
N SER A 29 5.18 -4.09 10.45
CA SER A 29 5.27 -3.10 9.37
C SER A 29 5.08 -3.71 7.96
N TYR A 30 5.47 -4.96 7.79
CA TYR A 30 5.27 -5.71 6.55
C TYR A 30 3.77 -5.84 6.18
N THR A 31 2.87 -5.96 7.16
CA THR A 31 1.43 -6.13 6.91
C THR A 31 0.84 -4.94 6.16
N TYR A 32 1.36 -3.74 6.36
CA TYR A 32 0.93 -2.54 5.65
C TYR A 32 1.32 -2.58 4.17
N SER A 33 2.53 -3.01 3.87
CA SER A 33 2.98 -3.16 2.48
C SER A 33 2.18 -4.24 1.75
N ALA A 34 1.88 -5.35 2.42
CA ALA A 34 1.04 -6.41 1.87
C ALA A 34 -0.39 -5.91 1.62
N GLY A 35 -0.98 -5.21 2.59
CA GLY A 35 -2.32 -4.63 2.47
C GLY A 35 -2.41 -3.60 1.34
N LEU A 36 -1.41 -2.71 1.20
CA LEU A 36 -1.35 -1.74 0.11
C LEU A 36 -1.24 -2.43 -1.25
N THR A 37 -0.42 -3.47 -1.34
CA THR A 37 -0.27 -4.26 -2.57
C THR A 37 -1.62 -4.87 -2.99
N ILE A 38 -2.29 -5.57 -2.09
CA ILE A 38 -3.60 -6.20 -2.39
C ILE A 38 -4.63 -5.13 -2.74
N GLY A 39 -4.72 -4.05 -1.95
CA GLY A 39 -5.67 -2.96 -2.19
C GLY A 39 -5.46 -2.27 -3.53
N THR A 40 -4.22 -2.01 -3.94
CA THR A 40 -3.89 -1.43 -5.24
C THR A 40 -4.33 -2.34 -6.38
N GLN A 41 -4.08 -3.64 -6.28
CA GLN A 41 -4.49 -4.60 -7.31
C GLN A 41 -6.02 -4.66 -7.44
N VAL A 42 -6.73 -4.77 -6.32
CA VAL A 42 -8.21 -4.79 -6.32
C VAL A 42 -8.77 -3.49 -6.90
N ALA A 43 -8.23 -2.33 -6.50
CA ALA A 43 -8.67 -1.04 -7.05
C ALA A 43 -8.49 -0.96 -8.57
N LYS A 44 -7.34 -1.41 -9.08
CA LYS A 44 -7.09 -1.45 -10.54
C LYS A 44 -8.05 -2.40 -11.27
N MET A 45 -8.38 -3.55 -10.67
CA MET A 45 -9.35 -4.47 -11.25
C MET A 45 -10.74 -3.87 -11.29
N ILE A 46 -11.19 -3.18 -10.22
CA ILE A 46 -12.49 -2.50 -10.18
C ILE A 46 -12.55 -1.36 -11.20
N GLN A 47 -11.46 -0.61 -11.40
CA GLN A 47 -11.41 0.43 -12.44
C GLN A 47 -11.56 -0.13 -13.86
N LYS A 48 -11.08 -1.35 -14.11
CA LYS A 48 -11.24 -2.03 -15.40
C LYS A 48 -12.61 -2.68 -15.57
N ASP A 49 -13.15 -3.23 -14.50
CA ASP A 49 -14.42 -3.92 -14.46
C ASP A 49 -15.11 -3.69 -13.12
N ALA A 50 -16.13 -2.83 -13.11
CA ALA A 50 -16.88 -2.47 -11.92
C ALA A 50 -17.54 -3.68 -11.21
N SER A 51 -17.79 -4.79 -11.93
CA SER A 51 -18.39 -6.00 -11.34
C SER A 51 -17.47 -6.66 -10.29
N VAL A 52 -16.17 -6.44 -10.36
CA VAL A 52 -15.18 -6.93 -9.37
C VAL A 52 -15.45 -6.38 -7.97
N ALA A 53 -16.09 -5.20 -7.85
CA ALA A 53 -16.50 -4.66 -6.57
C ALA A 53 -17.41 -5.63 -5.78
N ASN A 54 -18.28 -6.37 -6.47
CA ASN A 54 -19.14 -7.38 -5.82
C ASN A 54 -18.30 -8.54 -5.27
N THR A 55 -17.30 -9.01 -6.01
CA THR A 55 -16.35 -10.03 -5.54
C THR A 55 -15.60 -9.55 -4.30
N TRP A 56 -15.15 -8.30 -4.31
CA TRP A 56 -14.50 -7.71 -3.14
C TRP A 56 -15.41 -7.68 -1.90
N VAL A 57 -16.68 -7.29 -2.07
CA VAL A 57 -17.67 -7.32 -0.97
C VAL A 57 -17.85 -8.73 -0.41
N GLU A 58 -17.90 -9.76 -1.27
CA GLU A 58 -18.01 -11.15 -0.80
C GLU A 58 -16.76 -11.60 -0.03
N VAL A 59 -15.55 -11.17 -0.46
CA VAL A 59 -14.31 -11.44 0.28
C VAL A 59 -14.35 -10.78 1.68
N LEU A 60 -14.83 -9.53 1.78
CA LEU A 60 -14.97 -8.85 3.07
C LEU A 60 -15.95 -9.58 4.01
N LYS A 61 -17.01 -10.18 3.49
CA LYS A 61 -17.96 -10.98 4.27
C LYS A 61 -17.36 -12.28 4.82
N MET A 62 -16.27 -12.78 4.23
CA MET A 62 -15.58 -13.98 4.73
C MET A 62 -14.93 -13.74 6.11
N GLY A 63 -14.61 -12.49 6.46
CA GLY A 63 -13.99 -12.14 7.75
C GLY A 63 -12.71 -12.93 8.01
N GLY A 64 -12.60 -13.48 9.24
CA GLY A 64 -11.44 -14.28 9.68
C GLY A 64 -11.56 -15.79 9.40
N THR A 65 -12.38 -16.23 8.46
CA THR A 65 -12.64 -17.66 8.19
C THR A 65 -11.56 -18.32 7.31
N LYS A 66 -10.70 -17.53 6.70
CA LYS A 66 -9.65 -17.94 5.77
C LYS A 66 -8.31 -17.33 6.16
N SER A 67 -7.21 -17.93 5.69
CA SER A 67 -5.89 -17.32 5.80
C SER A 67 -5.80 -16.04 4.95
N ALA A 68 -4.83 -15.18 5.25
CA ALA A 68 -4.60 -13.95 4.49
C ALA A 68 -4.32 -14.22 3.00
N GLU A 69 -3.56 -15.28 2.71
CA GLU A 69 -3.27 -15.71 1.33
C GLU A 69 -4.53 -16.16 0.60
N GLU A 70 -5.38 -16.97 1.25
CA GLU A 70 -6.64 -17.42 0.65
C GLU A 70 -7.61 -16.26 0.40
N LEU A 71 -7.66 -15.26 1.30
CA LEU A 71 -8.48 -14.06 1.10
C LEU A 71 -7.95 -13.21 -0.07
N ALA A 72 -6.64 -13.00 -0.17
CA ALA A 72 -6.03 -12.31 -1.30
C ALA A 72 -6.34 -13.01 -2.62
N LYS A 73 -6.21 -14.32 -2.65
CA LYS A 73 -6.51 -15.14 -3.84
C LYS A 73 -7.99 -15.10 -4.21
N ALA A 74 -8.89 -15.13 -3.22
CA ALA A 74 -10.33 -14.96 -3.46
C ALA A 74 -10.67 -13.57 -4.02
N ALA A 75 -9.89 -12.53 -3.68
CA ALA A 75 -9.99 -11.20 -4.26
C ALA A 75 -9.33 -11.09 -5.65
N GLY A 76 -8.75 -12.17 -6.17
CA GLY A 76 -8.08 -12.20 -7.47
C GLY A 76 -6.60 -11.79 -7.45
N VAL A 77 -5.98 -11.70 -6.26
CA VAL A 77 -4.57 -11.30 -6.12
C VAL A 77 -3.72 -12.48 -5.65
N ASP A 78 -2.81 -12.93 -6.48
CA ASP A 78 -1.87 -14.01 -6.14
C ASP A 78 -0.61 -13.43 -5.48
N VAL A 79 -0.60 -13.46 -4.15
CA VAL A 79 0.53 -12.97 -3.33
C VAL A 79 1.68 -13.98 -3.18
N SER A 80 1.57 -15.17 -3.78
CA SER A 80 2.66 -16.14 -3.82
C SER A 80 3.77 -15.77 -4.81
N THR A 81 3.51 -14.77 -5.66
CA THR A 81 4.46 -14.24 -6.64
C THR A 81 4.82 -12.78 -6.33
N ASP A 82 5.89 -12.28 -6.94
CA ASP A 82 6.29 -10.88 -6.81
C ASP A 82 5.57 -9.93 -7.78
N ALA A 83 4.75 -10.47 -8.69
CA ALA A 83 4.08 -9.69 -9.73
C ALA A 83 3.15 -8.59 -9.16
N PRO A 84 2.27 -8.84 -8.17
CA PRO A 84 1.42 -7.81 -7.59
C PRO A 84 2.22 -6.69 -6.93
N LEU A 85 3.32 -7.01 -6.25
CA LEU A 85 4.19 -6.03 -5.62
C LEU A 85 4.90 -5.14 -6.66
N LYS A 86 5.47 -5.74 -7.69
CA LYS A 86 6.13 -5.02 -8.79
C LYS A 86 5.17 -4.07 -9.50
N ASP A 87 3.95 -4.53 -9.80
CA ASP A 87 2.93 -3.71 -10.44
C ASP A 87 2.45 -2.56 -9.51
N THR A 88 2.35 -2.81 -8.21
CA THR A 88 2.02 -1.76 -7.23
C THR A 88 3.11 -0.69 -7.17
N ILE A 89 4.39 -1.09 -7.13
CA ILE A 89 5.53 -0.16 -7.16
C ILE A 89 5.50 0.68 -8.45
N ALA A 90 5.27 0.06 -9.60
CA ALA A 90 5.17 0.76 -10.87
C ALA A 90 3.98 1.76 -10.89
N THR A 91 2.85 1.37 -10.30
CA THR A 91 1.66 2.23 -10.18
C THR A 91 1.95 3.47 -9.33
N ILE A 92 2.59 3.29 -8.17
CA ILE A 92 2.98 4.41 -7.29
C ILE A 92 4.01 5.30 -7.98
N GLY A 93 4.99 4.71 -8.68
CA GLY A 93 5.96 5.45 -9.48
C GLY A 93 5.29 6.34 -10.53
N GLY A 94 4.32 5.80 -11.26
CA GLY A 94 3.55 6.58 -12.25
C GLY A 94 2.79 7.75 -11.63
N LEU A 95 2.20 7.58 -10.45
CA LEU A 95 1.53 8.68 -9.72
C LEU A 95 2.53 9.76 -9.29
N ILE A 96 3.73 9.40 -8.89
CA ILE A 96 4.78 10.37 -8.54
C ILE A 96 5.20 11.17 -9.77
N ASP A 97 5.39 10.51 -10.90
CA ASP A 97 5.76 11.15 -12.16
C ASP A 97 4.66 12.14 -12.60
N GLU A 98 3.39 11.76 -12.49
CA GLU A 98 2.24 12.62 -12.80
C GLU A 98 2.20 13.86 -11.88
N ILE A 99 2.44 13.70 -10.58
CA ILE A 99 2.52 14.82 -9.63
C ILE A 99 3.65 15.78 -10.02
N VAL A 100 4.81 15.26 -10.39
CA VAL A 100 5.96 16.05 -10.83
C VAL A 100 5.62 16.85 -12.08
N ASP A 101 4.96 16.23 -13.05
CA ASP A 101 4.63 16.89 -14.32
C ASP A 101 3.54 17.96 -14.16
N ILE A 102 2.50 17.68 -13.35
CA ILE A 102 1.48 18.69 -13.01
C ILE A 102 2.11 19.87 -12.28
N THR A 103 3.03 19.61 -11.34
CA THR A 103 3.72 20.66 -10.59
C THR A 103 4.55 21.55 -11.49
N LYS A 104 5.24 20.98 -12.49
CA LYS A 104 5.97 21.79 -13.51
C LYS A 104 5.03 22.66 -14.32
N GLN A 105 3.86 22.14 -14.72
CA GLN A 105 2.87 22.91 -15.49
C GLN A 105 2.28 24.08 -14.69
N LEU A 106 2.08 23.90 -13.39
CA LEU A 106 1.53 24.96 -12.52
C LEU A 106 2.56 26.07 -12.21
N ASN A 107 3.86 25.78 -12.34
CA ASN A 107 4.95 26.72 -12.07
C ASN A 107 5.55 27.33 -13.35
N ALA A 108 5.02 27.02 -14.52
CA ALA A 108 5.42 27.57 -15.81
C ALA A 108 4.59 28.79 -16.19
#